data_8a360c04641adc68e858a21efd72a791
#
_entry.id   8a360c04641adc68e858a21efd72a791
#
_cell.length_a   1.000
_cell.length_b   1.000
_cell.length_c   1.000
_cell.angle_alpha   90.00
_cell.angle_beta   90.00
_cell.angle_gamma   90.00
#
_symmetry.space_group_name_H-M   'P 1'
#
loop_
_entity.id
_entity.type
_entity.pdbx_description
1 polymer ?
#
loop_
_entity_poly.entity_id
_entity_poly.type
_entity_poly.pdbx_seq_one_letter_code
_entity_poly.pdbx_strand_id
1 'polypeptide(L)'
;VKVLWLVSITIPAAADACGLQAKEIGGGWLSGALGGMTAAPDAPAITVASVDARAETLTVRSKSGVSFALVPTGSVENFSALLKKIAPDLVHIWGTEYAAARTIQQAAQAAGIPVLVGIQGVMVDCALHLNDGVPARLLHSCAAQHLIDRHVPGGLLDVNQARFDTLAQSEAAVLANARHVTGRTSFDRSAVQKLAPQASYYPCNETLRREFYTPPVWHPRTFGEAPVLLLSQGNYPLKNLHTVLKALPAVLAQYPGAVLRVAGWPPLDKGPLLRPVIDWMFPYQTWCKQLIRRLGLADHVQYTGPLDAAAMRQAYLDADLFLLPSYSENSPNSLGEAMLLGLPCVASAAGGIPDMLQSGVQGMLYGVAGDDAALSAAILQVLALPDHGTALGTAAQIRARVTHDAAKNTAQMIEIYRKVLQREGTL
;
A
#
# COMPACT_ATOMS: atom_id res chain seq x y z
N VAL A 1 -13.69 19.95 -18.25
CA VAL A 1 -13.11 18.60 -18.42
C VAL A 1 -13.76 17.66 -17.41
N LYS A 2 -14.15 16.47 -17.88
CA LYS A 2 -14.69 15.38 -17.06
C LYS A 2 -13.70 14.24 -17.00
N VAL A 3 -13.31 13.80 -15.80
CA VAL A 3 -12.39 12.70 -15.62
C VAL A 3 -13.09 11.57 -14.87
N LEU A 4 -13.03 10.37 -15.43
CA LEU A 4 -13.50 9.15 -14.79
C LEU A 4 -12.32 8.46 -14.10
N TRP A 5 -12.38 8.33 -12.78
CA TRP A 5 -11.45 7.52 -12.01
C TRP A 5 -11.99 6.09 -11.89
N LEU A 6 -11.26 5.10 -12.34
CA LEU A 6 -11.50 3.72 -11.95
C LEU A 6 -10.59 3.36 -10.78
N VAL A 7 -11.20 2.92 -9.70
CA VAL A 7 -10.49 2.54 -8.46
C VAL A 7 -10.77 1.07 -8.10
N SER A 8 -9.81 0.41 -7.49
CA SER A 8 -9.90 -1.03 -7.14
C SER A 8 -10.81 -1.30 -5.93
N ILE A 9 -11.17 -0.27 -5.16
CA ILE A 9 -11.97 -0.37 -3.95
C ILE A 9 -13.07 0.68 -3.93
N THR A 10 -14.22 0.33 -3.35
CA THR A 10 -15.30 1.29 -3.08
C THR A 10 -14.91 2.14 -1.88
N ILE A 11 -14.53 3.40 -2.12
CA ILE A 11 -14.15 4.33 -1.05
C ILE A 11 -15.37 4.69 -0.17
N PRO A 12 -15.17 5.10 1.10
CA PRO A 12 -16.26 5.39 2.03
C PRO A 12 -17.30 6.39 1.48
N ALA A 13 -16.82 7.44 0.81
CA ALA A 13 -17.71 8.45 0.20
C ALA A 13 -18.61 7.86 -0.91
N ALA A 14 -18.10 6.91 -1.70
CA ALA A 14 -18.88 6.22 -2.73
C ALA A 14 -19.91 5.27 -2.12
N ALA A 15 -19.52 4.51 -1.09
CA ALA A 15 -20.44 3.64 -0.37
C ALA A 15 -21.60 4.43 0.24
N ASP A 16 -21.29 5.51 0.95
CA ASP A 16 -22.27 6.40 1.57
C ASP A 16 -23.20 7.05 0.53
N ALA A 17 -22.65 7.60 -0.56
CA ALA A 17 -23.47 8.20 -1.63
C ALA A 17 -24.43 7.19 -2.29
N CYS A 18 -24.05 5.91 -2.33
CA CYS A 18 -24.84 4.84 -2.95
C CYS A 18 -25.66 3.99 -1.95
N GLY A 19 -25.69 4.38 -0.66
CA GLY A 19 -26.48 3.71 0.37
C GLY A 19 -25.92 2.33 0.78
N LEU A 20 -24.60 2.11 0.59
CA LEU A 20 -23.90 0.90 1.02
C LEU A 20 -23.19 1.13 2.35
N GLN A 21 -23.05 0.07 3.14
CA GLN A 21 -22.19 0.12 4.31
C GLN A 21 -20.74 0.27 3.87
N ALA A 22 -20.06 1.32 4.33
CA ALA A 22 -18.64 1.53 4.08
C ALA A 22 -17.81 0.45 4.78
N LYS A 23 -16.74 -0.02 4.12
CA LYS A 23 -15.70 -0.76 4.82
C LYS A 23 -14.82 0.26 5.55
N GLU A 24 -14.65 0.11 6.85
CA GLU A 24 -13.94 1.08 7.69
C GLU A 24 -12.45 1.23 7.34
N ILE A 25 -11.84 0.24 6.69
CA ILE A 25 -10.41 0.17 6.42
C ILE A 25 -10.16 -0.01 4.93
N GLY A 26 -9.56 0.99 4.29
CA GLY A 26 -9.11 0.96 2.89
C GLY A 26 -9.28 2.28 2.15
N GLY A 27 -8.41 2.54 1.16
CA GLY A 27 -8.53 3.68 0.24
C GLY A 27 -8.30 5.07 0.82
N GLY A 28 -7.65 5.20 1.96
CA GLY A 28 -7.41 6.51 2.58
C GLY A 28 -6.64 7.48 1.68
N TRP A 29 -5.68 6.99 0.90
CA TRP A 29 -4.95 7.77 -0.09
C TRP A 29 -5.84 8.25 -1.25
N LEU A 30 -6.79 7.43 -1.73
CA LEU A 30 -7.78 7.86 -2.72
C LEU A 30 -8.69 8.96 -2.18
N SER A 31 -9.10 8.85 -0.91
CA SER A 31 -9.87 9.89 -0.24
C SER A 31 -9.08 11.20 -0.11
N GLY A 32 -7.77 11.11 0.17
CA GLY A 32 -6.85 12.25 0.19
C GLY A 32 -6.73 12.91 -1.19
N ALA A 33 -6.50 12.13 -2.24
CA ALA A 33 -6.43 12.62 -3.62
C ALA A 33 -7.75 13.28 -4.07
N LEU A 34 -8.89 12.64 -3.76
CA LEU A 34 -10.21 13.20 -4.08
C LEU A 34 -10.47 14.51 -3.32
N GLY A 35 -10.10 14.57 -2.04
CA GLY A 35 -10.21 15.79 -1.25
C GLY A 35 -9.39 16.94 -1.82
N GLY A 36 -8.17 16.67 -2.29
CA GLY A 36 -7.36 17.65 -3.01
C GLY A 36 -8.03 18.14 -4.28
N MET A 37 -8.55 17.21 -5.11
CA MET A 37 -9.25 17.57 -6.35
C MET A 37 -10.50 18.41 -6.09
N THR A 38 -11.32 18.07 -5.10
CA THR A 38 -12.54 18.83 -4.80
C THR A 38 -12.27 20.22 -4.21
N ALA A 39 -11.09 20.42 -3.62
CA ALA A 39 -10.69 21.72 -3.07
C ALA A 39 -10.02 22.64 -4.12
N ALA A 40 -9.53 22.10 -5.24
CA ALA A 40 -8.80 22.87 -6.24
C ALA A 40 -9.77 23.62 -7.18
N PRO A 41 -9.58 24.95 -7.39
CA PRO A 41 -10.52 25.76 -8.19
C PRO A 41 -10.57 25.35 -9.67
N ASP A 42 -9.46 24.85 -10.21
CA ASP A 42 -9.33 24.43 -11.62
C ASP A 42 -9.51 22.93 -11.83
N ALA A 43 -10.04 22.21 -10.85
CA ALA A 43 -10.20 20.78 -10.92
C ALA A 43 -11.21 20.37 -11.99
N PRO A 44 -10.96 19.26 -12.70
CA PRO A 44 -11.96 18.68 -13.58
C PRO A 44 -13.14 18.12 -12.77
N ALA A 45 -14.29 17.96 -13.40
CA ALA A 45 -15.40 17.23 -12.82
C ALA A 45 -15.03 15.74 -12.67
N ILE A 46 -14.95 15.25 -11.44
CA ILE A 46 -14.52 13.88 -11.14
C ILE A 46 -15.76 12.96 -10.98
N THR A 47 -15.71 11.82 -11.67
CA THR A 47 -16.55 10.66 -11.37
C THR A 47 -15.67 9.53 -10.86
N VAL A 48 -15.89 9.03 -9.65
CA VAL A 48 -15.18 7.88 -9.09
C VAL A 48 -15.99 6.62 -9.31
N ALA A 49 -15.45 5.66 -10.06
CA ALA A 49 -16.07 4.38 -10.34
C ALA A 49 -15.33 3.23 -9.67
N SER A 50 -16.08 2.29 -9.09
CA SER A 50 -15.53 1.02 -8.58
C SER A 50 -16.43 -0.14 -9.01
N VAL A 51 -15.82 -1.33 -9.16
CA VAL A 51 -16.56 -2.58 -9.32
C VAL A 51 -16.97 -3.06 -7.94
N ASP A 52 -18.27 -3.21 -7.72
CA ASP A 52 -18.81 -3.65 -6.44
C ASP A 52 -19.98 -4.62 -6.67
N ALA A 53 -19.76 -5.88 -6.33
CA ALA A 53 -20.75 -6.94 -6.51
C ALA A 53 -22.04 -6.78 -5.67
N ARG A 54 -22.04 -5.82 -4.73
CA ARG A 54 -23.25 -5.46 -3.98
C ARG A 54 -24.22 -4.59 -4.79
N ALA A 55 -23.75 -3.98 -5.88
CA ALA A 55 -24.58 -3.24 -6.81
C ALA A 55 -25.26 -4.21 -7.77
N GLU A 56 -26.58 -4.21 -7.86
CA GLU A 56 -27.34 -5.04 -8.79
C GLU A 56 -27.29 -4.48 -10.23
N THR A 57 -27.21 -3.16 -10.35
CA THR A 57 -27.14 -2.45 -11.63
C THR A 57 -26.15 -1.31 -11.57
N LEU A 58 -25.74 -0.81 -12.75
CA LEU A 58 -24.92 0.41 -12.84
C LEU A 58 -25.62 1.58 -12.14
N THR A 59 -25.11 1.93 -10.97
CA THR A 59 -25.65 3.01 -10.13
C THR A 59 -24.71 4.21 -10.19
N VAL A 60 -25.25 5.39 -10.47
CA VAL A 60 -24.50 6.67 -10.41
C VAL A 60 -25.23 7.60 -9.46
N ARG A 61 -24.50 8.17 -8.50
CA ARG A 61 -25.01 9.13 -7.51
C ARG A 61 -24.02 10.28 -7.36
N SER A 62 -24.52 11.45 -7.09
CA SER A 62 -23.69 12.63 -6.82
C SER A 62 -23.84 13.05 -5.37
N LYS A 63 -22.72 13.38 -4.73
CA LYS A 63 -22.66 13.91 -3.37
C LYS A 63 -21.51 14.90 -3.27
N SER A 64 -21.78 16.09 -2.68
CA SER A 64 -20.76 17.13 -2.45
C SER A 64 -19.93 17.50 -3.70
N GLY A 65 -20.58 17.60 -4.87
CA GLY A 65 -19.93 17.99 -6.13
C GLY A 65 -19.16 16.86 -6.85
N VAL A 66 -19.11 15.65 -6.28
CA VAL A 66 -18.49 14.48 -6.89
C VAL A 66 -19.55 13.47 -7.32
N SER A 67 -19.34 12.85 -8.47
CA SER A 67 -20.16 11.72 -8.91
C SER A 67 -19.49 10.39 -8.54
N PHE A 68 -20.29 9.45 -8.04
CA PHE A 68 -19.84 8.09 -7.69
C PHE A 68 -20.60 7.07 -8.52
N ALA A 69 -19.87 6.11 -9.10
CA ALA A 69 -20.45 5.05 -9.90
C ALA A 69 -20.10 3.68 -9.33
N LEU A 70 -21.11 2.86 -9.06
CA LEU A 70 -20.93 1.45 -8.72
C LEU A 70 -21.26 0.61 -9.94
N VAL A 71 -20.32 -0.22 -10.34
CA VAL A 71 -20.41 -1.12 -11.48
C VAL A 71 -20.56 -2.55 -10.96
N PRO A 72 -21.64 -3.29 -11.32
CA PRO A 72 -21.90 -4.61 -10.75
C PRO A 72 -20.78 -5.61 -11.03
N THR A 73 -20.25 -5.58 -12.25
CA THR A 73 -19.14 -6.44 -12.69
C THR A 73 -18.19 -5.65 -13.59
N GLY A 74 -16.94 -6.06 -13.64
CA GLY A 74 -15.93 -5.49 -14.54
C GLY A 74 -16.05 -5.98 -15.98
N SER A 75 -17.26 -6.13 -16.51
CA SER A 75 -17.50 -6.58 -17.89
C SER A 75 -17.40 -5.42 -18.89
N VAL A 76 -17.16 -5.76 -20.16
CA VAL A 76 -17.08 -4.78 -21.26
C VAL A 76 -18.41 -4.02 -21.41
N GLU A 77 -19.53 -4.72 -21.28
CA GLU A 77 -20.88 -4.14 -21.42
C GLU A 77 -21.12 -3.09 -20.33
N ASN A 78 -20.80 -3.40 -19.08
CA ASN A 78 -20.96 -2.49 -17.96
C ASN A 78 -20.06 -1.26 -18.08
N PHE A 79 -18.81 -1.44 -18.50
CA PHE A 79 -17.91 -0.28 -18.71
C PHE A 79 -18.32 0.54 -19.92
N SER A 80 -18.77 -0.07 -21.01
CA SER A 80 -19.31 0.66 -22.16
C SER A 80 -20.55 1.48 -21.77
N ALA A 81 -21.45 0.92 -20.97
CA ALA A 81 -22.61 1.64 -20.43
C ALA A 81 -22.19 2.79 -19.51
N LEU A 82 -21.20 2.58 -18.64
CA LEU A 82 -20.64 3.62 -17.78
C LEU A 82 -20.04 4.77 -18.61
N LEU A 83 -19.17 4.46 -19.58
CA LEU A 83 -18.51 5.44 -20.44
C LEU A 83 -19.54 6.25 -21.22
N LYS A 84 -20.56 5.61 -21.78
CA LYS A 84 -21.67 6.28 -22.47
C LYS A 84 -22.47 7.20 -21.54
N LYS A 85 -22.72 6.76 -20.29
CA LYS A 85 -23.50 7.53 -19.30
C LYS A 85 -22.76 8.74 -18.78
N ILE A 86 -21.44 8.61 -18.51
CA ILE A 86 -20.61 9.70 -17.94
C ILE A 86 -20.09 10.63 -19.05
N ALA A 87 -19.79 10.08 -20.23
CA ALA A 87 -19.13 10.75 -21.35
C ALA A 87 -17.88 11.52 -20.86
N PRO A 88 -16.86 10.79 -20.30
CA PRO A 88 -15.66 11.44 -19.78
C PRO A 88 -14.74 11.84 -20.94
N ASP A 89 -13.97 12.92 -20.74
CA ASP A 89 -12.91 13.32 -21.65
C ASP A 89 -11.63 12.50 -21.43
N LEU A 90 -11.46 11.91 -20.24
CA LEU A 90 -10.31 11.11 -19.83
C LEU A 90 -10.73 10.02 -18.83
N VAL A 91 -10.16 8.83 -18.97
CA VAL A 91 -10.22 7.78 -17.94
C VAL A 91 -8.88 7.72 -17.21
N HIS A 92 -8.88 7.86 -15.89
CA HIS A 92 -7.72 7.61 -15.04
C HIS A 92 -7.93 6.30 -14.27
N ILE A 93 -7.09 5.31 -14.54
CA ILE A 93 -7.09 4.00 -13.89
C ILE A 93 -6.11 4.07 -12.71
N TRP A 94 -6.60 3.90 -11.48
CA TRP A 94 -5.80 3.88 -10.26
C TRP A 94 -5.45 2.44 -9.86
N GLY A 95 -4.29 1.98 -10.34
CA GLY A 95 -3.80 0.62 -10.18
C GLY A 95 -3.95 -0.22 -11.45
N THR A 96 -2.98 -1.08 -11.67
CA THR A 96 -2.81 -1.88 -12.90
C THR A 96 -3.15 -3.36 -12.69
N GLU A 97 -3.21 -3.77 -11.43
CA GLU A 97 -3.14 -5.15 -10.99
C GLU A 97 -4.46 -5.91 -11.12
N TYR A 98 -5.60 -5.24 -11.24
CA TYR A 98 -6.91 -5.91 -11.24
C TYR A 98 -7.54 -5.99 -12.64
N ALA A 99 -8.29 -7.08 -12.91
CA ALA A 99 -8.84 -7.38 -14.22
C ALA A 99 -9.70 -6.25 -14.81
N ALA A 100 -10.45 -5.52 -13.96
CA ALA A 100 -11.27 -4.39 -14.37
C ALA A 100 -10.46 -3.25 -15.01
N ALA A 101 -9.18 -3.07 -14.63
CA ALA A 101 -8.30 -2.08 -15.22
C ALA A 101 -8.09 -2.33 -16.72
N ARG A 102 -7.81 -3.56 -17.09
CA ARG A 102 -7.66 -3.96 -18.50
C ARG A 102 -8.97 -3.79 -19.28
N THR A 103 -10.08 -4.20 -18.68
CA THR A 103 -11.37 -4.15 -19.36
C THR A 103 -11.83 -2.72 -19.66
N ILE A 104 -11.71 -1.81 -18.67
CA ILE A 104 -12.07 -0.39 -18.91
C ILE A 104 -11.09 0.29 -19.85
N GLN A 105 -9.80 -0.07 -19.82
CA GLN A 105 -8.81 0.44 -20.76
C GLN A 105 -9.21 0.11 -22.20
N GLN A 106 -9.57 -1.16 -22.47
CA GLN A 106 -10.03 -1.60 -23.78
C GLN A 106 -11.34 -0.90 -24.20
N ALA A 107 -12.31 -0.77 -23.28
CA ALA A 107 -13.58 -0.11 -23.57
C ALA A 107 -13.38 1.40 -23.86
N ALA A 108 -12.50 2.08 -23.13
CA ALA A 108 -12.18 3.49 -23.36
C ALA A 108 -11.45 3.70 -24.69
N GLN A 109 -10.47 2.86 -25.00
CA GLN A 109 -9.75 2.89 -26.28
C GLN A 109 -10.69 2.65 -27.47
N ALA A 110 -11.61 1.68 -27.38
CA ALA A 110 -12.61 1.43 -28.41
C ALA A 110 -13.59 2.62 -28.59
N ALA A 111 -13.81 3.40 -27.54
CA ALA A 111 -14.63 4.61 -27.57
C ALA A 111 -13.82 5.88 -27.96
N GLY A 112 -12.53 5.77 -28.25
CA GLY A 112 -11.66 6.90 -28.56
C GLY A 112 -11.38 7.84 -27.37
N ILE A 113 -11.56 7.34 -26.13
CA ILE A 113 -11.34 8.11 -24.91
C ILE A 113 -9.90 7.90 -24.42
N PRO A 114 -9.11 8.97 -24.21
CA PRO A 114 -7.77 8.88 -23.64
C PRO A 114 -7.74 8.19 -22.29
N VAL A 115 -6.66 7.42 -22.02
CA VAL A 115 -6.47 6.70 -20.76
C VAL A 115 -5.15 7.08 -20.14
N LEU A 116 -5.17 7.52 -18.87
CA LEU A 116 -4.02 7.63 -17.98
C LEU A 116 -4.01 6.44 -17.03
N VAL A 117 -2.89 5.73 -16.96
CA VAL A 117 -2.72 4.58 -16.06
C VAL A 117 -1.85 5.00 -14.88
N GLY A 118 -2.36 4.92 -13.65
CA GLY A 118 -1.63 5.15 -12.42
C GLY A 118 -1.09 3.84 -11.85
N ILE A 119 0.24 3.69 -11.81
CA ILE A 119 0.87 2.51 -11.22
C ILE A 119 0.88 2.65 -9.68
N GLN A 120 0.40 1.63 -8.97
CA GLN A 120 0.34 1.63 -7.51
C GLN A 120 1.47 0.77 -6.90
N GLY A 121 1.49 -0.50 -7.16
CA GLY A 121 2.60 -1.40 -6.91
C GLY A 121 3.32 -1.75 -8.20
N VAL A 122 4.46 -2.42 -8.11
CA VAL A 122 5.09 -3.11 -9.23
C VAL A 122 4.87 -4.60 -9.00
N MET A 123 3.75 -5.10 -9.57
CA MET A 123 3.26 -6.45 -9.24
C MET A 123 4.18 -7.56 -9.70
N VAL A 124 4.93 -7.33 -10.78
CA VAL A 124 5.96 -8.26 -11.25
C VAL A 124 7.03 -8.46 -10.17
N ASP A 125 7.47 -7.38 -9.52
CA ASP A 125 8.45 -7.43 -8.44
C ASP A 125 7.83 -8.02 -7.15
N CYS A 126 6.61 -7.62 -6.83
CA CYS A 126 5.87 -8.19 -5.69
C CYS A 126 5.69 -9.71 -5.82
N ALA A 127 5.35 -10.22 -7.00
CA ALA A 127 5.20 -11.65 -7.25
C ALA A 127 6.53 -12.40 -7.14
N LEU A 128 7.62 -11.81 -7.65
CA LEU A 128 8.97 -12.38 -7.56
C LEU A 128 9.42 -12.56 -6.11
N HIS A 129 9.14 -11.58 -5.27
CA HIS A 129 9.62 -11.51 -3.89
C HIS A 129 8.58 -11.89 -2.83
N LEU A 130 7.38 -12.36 -3.25
CA LEU A 130 6.24 -12.60 -2.34
C LEU A 130 6.60 -13.49 -1.15
N ASN A 131 7.35 -14.56 -1.41
CA ASN A 131 7.66 -15.61 -0.44
C ASN A 131 9.15 -15.68 -0.06
N ASP A 132 9.92 -14.62 -0.29
CA ASP A 132 11.33 -14.56 0.07
C ASP A 132 11.53 -14.81 1.57
N GLY A 133 12.60 -15.55 1.90
CA GLY A 133 12.94 -15.90 3.26
C GLY A 133 12.03 -16.96 3.92
N VAL A 134 10.97 -17.40 3.25
CA VAL A 134 10.07 -18.46 3.74
C VAL A 134 10.70 -19.83 3.47
N PRO A 135 10.70 -20.75 4.46
CA PRO A 135 11.22 -22.11 4.25
C PRO A 135 10.43 -22.86 3.15
N ALA A 136 11.16 -23.50 2.23
CA ALA A 136 10.58 -24.20 1.07
C ALA A 136 9.46 -25.20 1.44
N ARG A 137 9.58 -25.87 2.60
CA ARG A 137 8.54 -26.82 3.09
C ARG A 137 7.18 -26.19 3.34
N LEU A 138 7.09 -24.85 3.44
CA LEU A 138 5.84 -24.13 3.67
C LEU A 138 5.20 -23.65 2.37
N LEU A 139 5.90 -23.69 1.25
CA LEU A 139 5.47 -23.11 -0.02
C LEU A 139 4.49 -23.98 -0.81
N HIS A 140 4.32 -25.24 -0.41
CA HIS A 140 3.46 -26.19 -1.13
C HIS A 140 2.33 -26.69 -0.25
N SER A 141 1.12 -26.63 -0.80
CA SER A 141 -0.10 -27.09 -0.15
C SER A 141 -0.58 -28.43 -0.73
N CYS A 142 -1.26 -29.23 0.09
CA CYS A 142 -1.85 -30.49 -0.38
C CYS A 142 -3.28 -30.25 -0.91
N ALA A 143 -3.82 -31.24 -1.64
CA ALA A 143 -5.14 -31.17 -2.24
C ALA A 143 -6.27 -30.90 -1.20
N ALA A 144 -6.14 -31.46 0.02
CA ALA A 144 -7.12 -31.21 1.06
C ALA A 144 -7.11 -29.73 1.56
N GLN A 145 -5.93 -29.10 1.64
CA GLN A 145 -5.83 -27.67 1.94
C GLN A 145 -6.49 -26.82 0.84
N HIS A 146 -6.24 -27.10 -0.43
CA HIS A 146 -6.90 -26.39 -1.53
C HIS A 146 -8.43 -26.52 -1.52
N LEU A 147 -8.96 -27.65 -1.10
CA LEU A 147 -10.41 -27.82 -0.97
C LEU A 147 -11.00 -26.92 0.13
N ILE A 148 -10.29 -26.79 1.26
CA ILE A 148 -10.73 -25.95 2.39
C ILE A 148 -10.52 -24.47 2.07
N ASP A 149 -9.46 -24.09 1.35
CA ASP A 149 -9.14 -22.69 0.99
C ASP A 149 -10.25 -22.02 0.21
N ARG A 150 -11.08 -22.79 -0.52
CA ARG A 150 -12.28 -22.27 -1.20
C ARG A 150 -13.29 -21.65 -0.24
N HIS A 151 -13.28 -22.03 1.04
CA HIS A 151 -14.19 -21.55 2.09
C HIS A 151 -13.52 -20.60 3.10
N VAL A 152 -12.19 -20.73 3.26
CA VAL A 152 -11.38 -19.91 4.18
C VAL A 152 -10.12 -19.43 3.41
N PRO A 153 -10.28 -18.54 2.43
CA PRO A 153 -9.20 -18.17 1.52
C PRO A 153 -8.12 -17.31 2.19
N GLY A 154 -6.95 -17.30 1.57
CA GLY A 154 -5.88 -16.36 1.86
C GLY A 154 -4.80 -16.87 2.81
N GLY A 155 -4.89 -18.13 3.28
CA GLY A 155 -3.88 -18.76 4.15
C GLY A 155 -2.72 -19.41 3.40
N LEU A 156 -2.99 -20.01 2.25
CA LEU A 156 -2.03 -20.83 1.51
C LEU A 156 -1.06 -20.00 0.69
N LEU A 157 0.24 -20.32 0.80
CA LEU A 157 1.30 -19.53 0.15
C LEU A 157 1.36 -19.75 -1.36
N ASP A 158 1.15 -20.97 -1.83
CA ASP A 158 1.10 -21.29 -3.27
C ASP A 158 -0.13 -20.70 -3.96
N VAL A 159 -1.29 -20.66 -3.29
CA VAL A 159 -2.49 -19.98 -3.79
C VAL A 159 -2.26 -18.47 -3.87
N ASN A 160 -1.64 -17.90 -2.85
CA ASN A 160 -1.26 -16.48 -2.85
C ASN A 160 -0.23 -16.19 -3.93
N GLN A 161 0.76 -17.06 -4.16
CA GLN A 161 1.74 -16.92 -5.25
C GLN A 161 1.03 -16.89 -6.61
N ALA A 162 0.18 -17.87 -6.90
CA ALA A 162 -0.59 -17.93 -8.15
C ALA A 162 -1.47 -16.67 -8.35
N ARG A 163 -2.03 -16.13 -7.25
CA ARG A 163 -2.78 -14.88 -7.29
C ARG A 163 -1.87 -13.71 -7.67
N PHE A 164 -0.71 -13.54 -7.05
CA PHE A 164 0.22 -12.47 -7.36
C PHE A 164 0.79 -12.58 -8.77
N ASP A 165 1.04 -13.80 -9.26
CA ASP A 165 1.43 -14.05 -10.65
C ASP A 165 0.34 -13.57 -11.63
N THR A 166 -0.94 -13.81 -11.30
CA THR A 166 -2.08 -13.30 -12.08
C THR A 166 -2.16 -11.78 -12.06
N LEU A 167 -1.93 -11.15 -10.89
CA LEU A 167 -1.89 -9.69 -10.78
C LEU A 167 -0.74 -9.09 -11.60
N ALA A 168 0.44 -9.72 -11.58
CA ALA A 168 1.60 -9.31 -12.39
C ALA A 168 1.32 -9.42 -13.90
N GLN A 169 0.65 -10.50 -14.33
CA GLN A 169 0.22 -10.65 -15.72
C GLN A 169 -0.81 -9.58 -16.12
N SER A 170 -1.75 -9.26 -15.23
CA SER A 170 -2.73 -8.18 -15.45
C SER A 170 -2.03 -6.83 -15.62
N GLU A 171 -1.11 -6.49 -14.72
CA GLU A 171 -0.29 -5.27 -14.79
C GLU A 171 0.47 -5.19 -16.11
N ALA A 172 1.18 -6.26 -16.50
CA ALA A 172 1.94 -6.30 -17.75
C ALA A 172 1.04 -6.07 -18.96
N ALA A 173 -0.17 -6.67 -18.97
CA ALA A 173 -1.13 -6.49 -20.05
C ALA A 173 -1.72 -5.08 -20.12
N VAL A 174 -1.97 -4.43 -18.98
CA VAL A 174 -2.42 -3.02 -18.92
C VAL A 174 -1.33 -2.09 -19.40
N LEU A 175 -0.10 -2.26 -18.91
CA LEU A 175 1.04 -1.42 -19.26
C LEU A 175 1.42 -1.56 -20.73
N ALA A 176 1.44 -2.78 -21.29
CA ALA A 176 1.75 -3.00 -22.72
C ALA A 176 0.82 -2.23 -23.67
N ASN A 177 -0.38 -1.88 -23.23
CA ASN A 177 -1.37 -1.11 -23.99
C ASN A 177 -1.50 0.35 -23.52
N ALA A 178 -0.67 0.78 -22.57
CA ALA A 178 -0.72 2.15 -22.05
C ALA A 178 0.07 3.12 -22.94
N ARG A 179 -0.52 4.29 -23.21
CA ARG A 179 0.16 5.44 -23.88
C ARG A 179 0.60 6.50 -22.87
N HIS A 180 -0.07 6.60 -21.76
CA HIS A 180 0.18 7.55 -20.67
C HIS A 180 0.16 6.82 -19.34
N VAL A 181 1.27 6.95 -18.59
CA VAL A 181 1.43 6.31 -17.27
C VAL A 181 1.88 7.35 -16.27
N THR A 182 1.29 7.36 -15.09
CA THR A 182 1.77 8.15 -13.94
C THR A 182 2.28 7.23 -12.84
N GLY A 183 3.37 7.64 -12.21
CA GLY A 183 4.02 6.92 -11.12
C GLY A 183 4.80 7.87 -10.21
N ARG A 184 5.61 7.35 -9.29
CA ARG A 184 6.14 8.12 -8.16
C ARG A 184 7.64 8.02 -7.98
N THR A 185 8.23 6.90 -8.36
CA THR A 185 9.61 6.53 -8.03
C THR A 185 10.43 6.21 -9.27
N SER A 186 11.75 6.17 -9.13
CA SER A 186 12.64 5.64 -10.16
C SER A 186 12.40 4.16 -10.42
N PHE A 187 11.95 3.44 -9.40
CA PHE A 187 11.63 2.03 -9.46
C PHE A 187 10.44 1.74 -10.39
N ASP A 188 9.28 2.39 -10.17
CA ASP A 188 8.13 2.19 -11.06
C ASP A 188 8.37 2.77 -12.46
N ARG A 189 9.13 3.88 -12.57
CA ARG A 189 9.58 4.41 -13.87
C ARG A 189 10.37 3.36 -14.66
N SER A 190 11.29 2.65 -13.99
CA SER A 190 12.09 1.60 -14.62
C SER A 190 11.23 0.41 -15.05
N ALA A 191 10.21 0.04 -14.25
CA ALA A 191 9.24 -0.99 -14.62
C ALA A 191 8.42 -0.57 -15.84
N VAL A 192 7.93 0.68 -15.87
CA VAL A 192 7.20 1.23 -17.03
C VAL A 192 8.06 1.25 -18.28
N GLN A 193 9.34 1.66 -18.19
CA GLN A 193 10.25 1.65 -19.33
C GLN A 193 10.45 0.25 -19.93
N LYS A 194 10.39 -0.80 -19.11
CA LYS A 194 10.51 -2.20 -19.57
C LYS A 194 9.19 -2.73 -20.16
N LEU A 195 8.05 -2.44 -19.52
CA LEU A 195 6.75 -3.03 -19.86
C LEU A 195 5.96 -2.20 -20.88
N ALA A 196 6.22 -0.88 -20.94
CA ALA A 196 5.55 0.08 -21.80
C ALA A 196 6.55 1.11 -22.37
N PRO A 197 7.58 0.70 -23.16
CA PRO A 197 8.64 1.60 -23.62
C PRO A 197 8.13 2.76 -24.48
N GLN A 198 6.95 2.62 -25.08
CA GLN A 198 6.29 3.65 -25.89
C GLN A 198 5.47 4.65 -25.06
N ALA A 199 5.21 4.37 -23.79
CA ALA A 199 4.36 5.21 -22.96
C ALA A 199 5.08 6.49 -22.50
N SER A 200 4.33 7.57 -22.43
CA SER A 200 4.78 8.80 -21.77
C SER A 200 4.60 8.63 -20.26
N TYR A 201 5.70 8.76 -19.51
CA TYR A 201 5.68 8.67 -18.05
C TYR A 201 5.60 10.07 -17.41
N TYR A 202 4.67 10.23 -16.48
CA TYR A 202 4.41 11.47 -15.75
C TYR A 202 4.62 11.25 -14.25
N PRO A 203 5.65 11.83 -13.62
CA PRO A 203 5.85 11.71 -12.18
C PRO A 203 4.79 12.51 -11.43
N CYS A 204 4.16 11.88 -10.43
CA CYS A 204 3.24 12.53 -9.51
C CYS A 204 3.15 11.75 -8.20
N ASN A 205 3.53 12.39 -7.10
CA ASN A 205 3.44 11.77 -5.77
C ASN A 205 2.00 11.73 -5.27
N GLU A 206 1.75 10.87 -4.27
CA GLU A 206 0.45 10.75 -3.63
C GLU A 206 0.27 11.72 -2.46
N THR A 207 -0.97 12.18 -2.30
CA THR A 207 -1.44 12.81 -1.08
C THR A 207 -1.83 11.73 -0.09
N LEU A 208 -1.26 11.78 1.11
CA LEU A 208 -1.54 10.82 2.17
C LEU A 208 -2.84 11.15 2.91
N ARG A 209 -3.18 10.34 3.91
CA ARG A 209 -4.37 10.57 4.73
C ARG A 209 -4.24 11.88 5.52
N ARG A 210 -5.32 12.67 5.57
CA ARG A 210 -5.33 14.04 6.14
C ARG A 210 -4.90 14.08 7.61
N GLU A 211 -5.14 13.03 8.35
CA GLU A 211 -4.83 12.89 9.76
C GLU A 211 -3.33 13.03 10.06
N PHE A 212 -2.47 12.73 9.08
CA PHE A 212 -1.02 12.77 9.24
C PHE A 212 -0.39 14.16 8.98
N TYR A 213 -1.17 15.11 8.47
CA TYR A 213 -0.69 16.48 8.23
C TYR A 213 -0.90 17.43 9.42
N THR A 214 -1.67 17.01 10.43
CA THR A 214 -2.07 17.86 11.55
C THR A 214 -1.26 17.58 12.81
N PRO A 215 -1.03 18.58 13.69
CA PRO A 215 -0.45 18.35 15.02
C PRO A 215 -1.31 17.40 15.88
N PRO A 216 -0.71 16.75 16.91
CA PRO A 216 0.70 16.76 17.26
C PRO A 216 1.56 15.95 16.28
N VAL A 217 2.85 16.27 16.21
CA VAL A 217 3.89 15.46 15.57
C VAL A 217 4.58 14.59 16.60
N TRP A 218 5.37 13.64 16.14
CA TRP A 218 6.15 12.78 17.02
C TRP A 218 7.21 13.61 17.80
N HIS A 219 7.41 13.26 19.06
CA HIS A 219 8.47 13.77 19.91
C HIS A 219 9.19 12.61 20.59
N PRO A 220 10.51 12.70 20.77
CA PRO A 220 11.26 11.67 21.45
C PRO A 220 10.78 11.57 22.89
N ARG A 221 10.71 10.34 23.38
CA ARG A 221 10.48 10.04 24.79
C ARG A 221 11.70 9.34 25.37
N THR A 222 11.89 9.43 26.65
CA THR A 222 12.89 8.63 27.34
C THR A 222 12.36 7.20 27.45
N PHE A 223 12.89 6.27 26.66
CA PHE A 223 12.44 4.89 26.67
C PHE A 223 13.32 3.96 27.53
N GLY A 224 14.51 4.42 28.01
CA GLY A 224 15.43 3.60 28.77
C GLY A 224 15.78 2.30 28.05
N GLU A 225 15.46 1.17 28.68
CA GLU A 225 15.66 -0.18 28.10
C GLU A 225 14.44 -0.73 27.36
N ALA A 226 13.36 0.06 27.20
CA ALA A 226 12.07 -0.40 26.69
C ALA A 226 11.57 0.39 25.46
N PRO A 227 12.33 0.48 24.36
CA PRO A 227 11.86 1.14 23.15
C PRO A 227 10.71 0.36 22.49
N VAL A 228 9.78 1.10 21.89
CA VAL A 228 8.67 0.56 21.10
C VAL A 228 9.01 0.65 19.62
N LEU A 229 9.13 -0.50 18.98
CA LEU A 229 9.30 -0.66 17.54
C LEU A 229 7.93 -0.89 16.91
N LEU A 230 7.58 -0.16 15.85
CA LEU A 230 6.29 -0.30 15.17
C LEU A 230 6.48 -0.86 13.76
N LEU A 231 5.74 -1.94 13.46
CA LEU A 231 5.58 -2.50 12.12
C LEU A 231 4.13 -2.31 11.67
N SER A 232 3.93 -1.62 10.55
CA SER A 232 2.57 -1.28 10.08
C SER A 232 1.77 -2.45 9.51
N GLN A 233 2.43 -3.53 9.13
CA GLN A 233 1.80 -4.73 8.57
C GLN A 233 2.74 -5.93 8.63
N GLY A 234 2.22 -7.11 9.03
CA GLY A 234 3.02 -8.33 9.15
C GLY A 234 2.29 -9.62 8.70
N ASN A 235 1.17 -9.49 7.97
CA ASN A 235 0.23 -10.61 7.76
C ASN A 235 0.69 -11.61 6.69
N TYR A 236 1.59 -11.23 5.79
CA TYR A 236 2.08 -12.07 4.69
C TYR A 236 3.58 -11.84 4.41
N PRO A 237 4.25 -12.81 3.77
CA PRO A 237 5.71 -12.84 3.71
C PRO A 237 6.37 -11.60 3.11
N LEU A 238 5.79 -10.99 2.08
CA LEU A 238 6.33 -9.80 1.42
C LEU A 238 6.63 -8.65 2.40
N LYS A 239 5.85 -8.54 3.49
CA LYS A 239 6.05 -7.53 4.57
C LYS A 239 7.11 -7.92 5.59
N ASN A 240 7.64 -9.12 5.49
CA ASN A 240 8.88 -9.57 6.12
C ASN A 240 8.93 -9.50 7.65
N LEU A 241 7.81 -9.78 8.32
CA LEU A 241 7.76 -9.89 9.79
C LEU A 241 8.80 -10.90 10.31
N HIS A 242 9.02 -12.00 9.62
CA HIS A 242 9.92 -13.06 10.05
C HIS A 242 11.37 -12.62 10.18
N THR A 243 11.85 -11.67 9.38
CA THR A 243 13.18 -11.08 9.54
C THR A 243 13.24 -10.18 10.78
N VAL A 244 12.18 -9.40 11.05
CA VAL A 244 12.11 -8.60 12.28
C VAL A 244 12.15 -9.49 13.51
N LEU A 245 11.40 -10.61 13.50
CA LEU A 245 11.44 -11.57 14.60
C LEU A 245 12.81 -12.18 14.83
N LYS A 246 13.59 -12.45 13.77
CA LYS A 246 14.98 -12.96 13.88
C LYS A 246 15.95 -11.88 14.34
N ALA A 247 15.74 -10.62 13.98
CA ALA A 247 16.55 -9.47 14.39
C ALA A 247 16.36 -9.09 15.87
N LEU A 248 15.14 -9.31 16.40
CA LEU A 248 14.73 -8.84 17.73
C LEU A 248 15.59 -9.35 18.88
N PRO A 249 16.12 -10.61 18.94
CA PRO A 249 17.00 -11.06 20.00
C PRO A 249 18.27 -10.20 20.15
N ALA A 250 18.86 -9.72 19.05
CA ALA A 250 20.04 -8.84 19.11
C ALA A 250 19.66 -7.45 19.68
N VAL A 251 18.47 -6.96 19.39
CA VAL A 251 17.95 -5.71 19.99
C VAL A 251 17.70 -5.90 21.48
N LEU A 252 17.07 -7.02 21.88
CA LEU A 252 16.79 -7.34 23.30
C LEU A 252 18.04 -7.52 24.14
N ALA A 253 19.15 -7.93 23.55
CA ALA A 253 20.43 -8.02 24.24
C ALA A 253 20.93 -6.65 24.75
N GLN A 254 20.55 -5.53 24.09
CA GLN A 254 20.92 -4.17 24.50
C GLN A 254 19.73 -3.43 25.14
N TYR A 255 18.52 -3.74 24.76
CA TYR A 255 17.27 -3.14 25.24
C TYR A 255 16.32 -4.24 25.72
N PRO A 256 16.49 -4.81 26.92
CA PRO A 256 15.75 -5.98 27.38
C PRO A 256 14.24 -5.80 27.47
N GLY A 257 13.77 -4.54 27.61
CA GLY A 257 12.34 -4.20 27.63
C GLY A 257 11.76 -3.84 26.25
N ALA A 258 12.51 -3.96 25.16
CA ALA A 258 12.01 -3.58 23.83
C ALA A 258 10.76 -4.37 23.43
N VAL A 259 9.81 -3.69 22.80
CA VAL A 259 8.55 -4.27 22.33
C VAL A 259 8.36 -4.00 20.83
N LEU A 260 8.05 -5.03 20.07
CA LEU A 260 7.59 -4.95 18.70
C LEU A 260 6.06 -4.88 18.67
N ARG A 261 5.50 -3.76 18.25
CA ARG A 261 4.07 -3.63 17.94
C ARG A 261 3.84 -3.90 16.46
N VAL A 262 2.96 -4.85 16.16
CA VAL A 262 2.57 -5.21 14.78
C VAL A 262 1.13 -4.76 14.57
N ALA A 263 0.91 -3.79 13.68
CA ALA A 263 -0.44 -3.37 13.31
C ALA A 263 -1.08 -4.42 12.38
N GLY A 264 -2.34 -4.75 12.63
CA GLY A 264 -3.09 -5.76 11.91
C GLY A 264 -3.52 -6.95 12.79
N TRP A 265 -4.24 -7.86 12.17
CA TRP A 265 -4.78 -9.00 12.87
C TRP A 265 -3.69 -9.90 13.46
N PRO A 266 -3.82 -10.31 14.73
CA PRO A 266 -2.97 -11.37 15.27
C PRO A 266 -3.21 -12.66 14.47
N PRO A 267 -2.22 -13.57 14.46
CA PRO A 267 -2.43 -14.90 13.91
C PRO A 267 -3.69 -15.55 14.47
N LEU A 268 -4.51 -16.13 13.60
CA LEU A 268 -5.80 -16.73 13.99
C LEU A 268 -5.64 -17.72 15.13
N ASP A 269 -6.49 -17.60 16.16
CA ASP A 269 -6.67 -18.59 17.21
C ASP A 269 -8.18 -18.81 17.41
N LYS A 270 -8.63 -20.03 17.15
CA LYS A 270 -10.02 -20.48 17.35
C LYS A 270 -10.12 -21.52 18.47
N GLY A 271 -9.18 -21.49 19.39
CA GLY A 271 -9.12 -22.41 20.52
C GLY A 271 -8.44 -23.76 20.20
N PRO A 272 -8.20 -24.58 21.21
CA PRO A 272 -7.33 -25.76 21.09
C PRO A 272 -7.82 -26.81 20.09
N LEU A 273 -9.14 -26.96 19.93
CA LEU A 273 -9.73 -27.97 19.03
C LEU A 273 -9.52 -27.64 17.55
N LEU A 274 -9.63 -26.38 17.16
CA LEU A 274 -9.48 -25.95 15.77
C LEU A 274 -8.06 -25.50 15.44
N ARG A 275 -7.21 -25.28 16.44
CA ARG A 275 -5.83 -24.82 16.24
C ARG A 275 -5.04 -25.65 15.24
N PRO A 276 -5.04 -27.00 15.26
CA PRO A 276 -4.28 -27.78 14.29
C PRO A 276 -4.71 -27.53 12.85
N VAL A 277 -6.01 -27.35 12.60
CA VAL A 277 -6.55 -27.06 11.27
C VAL A 277 -6.17 -25.66 10.83
N ILE A 278 -6.26 -24.68 11.72
CA ILE A 278 -5.88 -23.29 11.44
C ILE A 278 -4.38 -23.17 11.19
N ASP A 279 -3.56 -23.78 12.05
CA ASP A 279 -2.11 -23.77 11.89
C ASP A 279 -1.68 -24.45 10.58
N TRP A 280 -2.42 -25.43 10.13
CA TRP A 280 -2.21 -26.09 8.86
C TRP A 280 -2.66 -25.25 7.66
N MET A 281 -3.78 -24.50 7.79
CA MET A 281 -4.30 -23.61 6.74
C MET A 281 -3.56 -22.29 6.59
N PHE A 282 -2.84 -21.85 7.64
CA PHE A 282 -2.11 -20.57 7.65
C PHE A 282 -0.61 -20.79 7.97
N PRO A 283 0.14 -21.47 7.09
CA PRO A 283 1.51 -21.90 7.36
C PRO A 283 2.47 -20.76 7.69
N TYR A 284 2.36 -19.59 7.05
CA TYR A 284 3.20 -18.44 7.35
C TYR A 284 2.97 -17.87 8.75
N GLN A 285 1.70 -17.66 9.12
CA GLN A 285 1.35 -17.15 10.44
C GLN A 285 1.76 -18.14 11.54
N THR A 286 1.57 -19.43 11.28
CA THR A 286 1.99 -20.50 12.19
C THR A 286 3.50 -20.54 12.37
N TRP A 287 4.24 -20.35 11.27
CA TRP A 287 5.69 -20.26 11.34
C TRP A 287 6.16 -19.04 12.13
N CYS A 288 5.54 -17.87 11.96
CA CYS A 288 5.83 -16.68 12.78
C CYS A 288 5.53 -16.93 14.26
N LYS A 289 4.41 -17.59 14.61
CA LYS A 289 4.15 -18.03 16.01
C LYS A 289 5.24 -18.95 16.56
N GLN A 290 5.74 -19.88 15.73
CA GLN A 290 6.81 -20.78 16.11
C GLN A 290 8.14 -20.04 16.29
N LEU A 291 8.44 -19.02 15.45
CA LEU A 291 9.59 -18.15 15.63
C LEU A 291 9.51 -17.39 16.95
N ILE A 292 8.38 -16.75 17.25
CA ILE A 292 8.14 -16.03 18.51
C ILE A 292 8.42 -16.95 19.71
N ARG A 293 7.87 -18.16 19.70
CA ARG A 293 8.10 -19.14 20.79
C ARG A 293 9.54 -19.59 20.90
N ARG A 294 10.17 -19.99 19.78
CA ARG A 294 11.55 -20.50 19.76
C ARG A 294 12.58 -19.47 20.18
N LEU A 295 12.33 -18.21 19.85
CA LEU A 295 13.23 -17.09 20.15
C LEU A 295 12.90 -16.41 21.50
N GLY A 296 11.92 -16.93 22.27
CA GLY A 296 11.56 -16.39 23.57
C GLY A 296 10.91 -15.00 23.53
N LEU A 297 10.23 -14.65 22.43
CA LEU A 297 9.71 -13.31 22.15
C LEU A 297 8.26 -13.08 22.59
N ALA A 298 7.65 -14.01 23.35
CA ALA A 298 6.23 -13.96 23.67
C ALA A 298 5.80 -12.64 24.35
N ASP A 299 6.62 -12.12 25.24
CA ASP A 299 6.36 -10.88 25.98
C ASP A 299 6.81 -9.62 25.21
N HIS A 300 7.48 -9.78 24.08
CA HIS A 300 8.07 -8.70 23.30
C HIS A 300 7.36 -8.42 21.96
N VAL A 301 6.35 -9.23 21.59
CA VAL A 301 5.58 -9.04 20.36
C VAL A 301 4.11 -8.81 20.65
N GLN A 302 3.59 -7.65 20.30
CA GLN A 302 2.21 -7.24 20.53
C GLN A 302 1.50 -6.96 19.21
N TYR A 303 0.34 -7.58 18.99
CA TYR A 303 -0.53 -7.27 17.86
C TYR A 303 -1.61 -6.28 18.31
N THR A 304 -1.78 -5.21 17.55
CA THR A 304 -2.75 -4.14 17.91
C THR A 304 -4.16 -4.42 17.40
N GLY A 305 -4.34 -5.41 16.51
CA GLY A 305 -5.51 -5.49 15.65
C GLY A 305 -5.43 -4.48 14.49
N PRO A 306 -6.46 -4.46 13.62
CA PRO A 306 -6.56 -3.49 12.54
C PRO A 306 -6.78 -2.09 13.12
N LEU A 307 -6.07 -1.11 12.59
CA LEU A 307 -6.12 0.28 13.02
C LEU A 307 -6.71 1.15 11.90
N ASP A 308 -7.67 2.01 12.24
CA ASP A 308 -8.10 3.09 11.37
C ASP A 308 -7.03 4.20 11.26
N ALA A 309 -7.32 5.28 10.55
CA ALA A 309 -6.35 6.35 10.34
C ALA A 309 -5.93 7.04 11.66
N ALA A 310 -6.87 7.28 12.57
CA ALA A 310 -6.62 7.96 13.83
C ALA A 310 -5.82 7.06 14.79
N ALA A 311 -6.23 5.80 14.93
CA ALA A 311 -5.54 4.82 15.76
C ALA A 311 -4.13 4.49 15.21
N MET A 312 -3.96 4.42 13.87
CA MET A 312 -2.65 4.22 13.25
C MET A 312 -1.74 5.42 13.51
N ARG A 313 -2.27 6.65 13.37
CA ARG A 313 -1.53 7.86 13.71
C ARG A 313 -1.07 7.84 15.17
N GLN A 314 -1.94 7.46 16.12
CA GLN A 314 -1.57 7.34 17.52
C GLN A 314 -0.49 6.27 17.73
N ALA A 315 -0.57 5.13 17.04
CA ALA A 315 0.45 4.08 17.11
C ALA A 315 1.83 4.58 16.66
N TYR A 316 1.91 5.44 15.63
CA TYR A 316 3.17 6.09 15.24
C TYR A 316 3.67 7.06 16.31
N LEU A 317 2.78 7.87 16.92
CA LEU A 317 3.18 8.82 17.97
C LEU A 317 3.68 8.13 19.25
N ASP A 318 3.17 6.94 19.53
CA ASP A 318 3.53 6.11 20.70
C ASP A 318 4.75 5.20 20.45
N ALA A 319 5.28 5.18 19.24
CA ALA A 319 6.46 4.40 18.89
C ALA A 319 7.75 5.23 19.00
N ASP A 320 8.88 4.55 19.18
CA ASP A 320 10.21 5.16 19.17
C ASP A 320 10.89 4.98 17.82
N LEU A 321 10.50 3.95 17.05
CA LEU A 321 11.07 3.66 15.75
C LEU A 321 10.03 2.95 14.86
N PHE A 322 9.90 3.41 13.62
CA PHE A 322 9.11 2.73 12.59
C PHE A 322 9.98 1.78 11.78
N LEU A 323 9.50 0.55 11.55
CA LEU A 323 10.16 -0.48 10.76
C LEU A 323 9.40 -0.75 9.47
N LEU A 324 10.10 -0.75 8.34
CA LEU A 324 9.59 -1.15 7.03
C LEU A 324 10.55 -2.16 6.37
N PRO A 325 10.52 -3.44 6.75
CA PRO A 325 11.46 -4.44 6.30
C PRO A 325 11.08 -5.13 4.98
N SER A 326 10.04 -4.65 4.29
CA SER A 326 9.43 -5.30 3.12
C SER A 326 10.44 -5.72 2.05
N TYR A 327 10.15 -6.82 1.36
CA TYR A 327 10.96 -7.30 0.23
C TYR A 327 10.72 -6.50 -1.06
N SER A 328 9.52 -5.94 -1.24
CA SER A 328 9.18 -5.09 -2.37
C SER A 328 8.19 -4.01 -1.93
N GLU A 329 8.45 -2.78 -2.31
CA GLU A 329 7.59 -1.61 -2.14
C GLU A 329 7.81 -0.63 -3.29
N ASN A 330 6.77 0.05 -3.74
CA ASN A 330 6.93 1.16 -4.70
C ASN A 330 7.13 2.48 -3.96
N SER A 331 6.05 3.03 -3.40
CA SER A 331 6.05 4.25 -2.59
C SER A 331 5.14 4.01 -1.39
N PRO A 332 5.64 3.33 -0.33
CA PRO A 332 4.81 2.88 0.77
C PRO A 332 4.24 4.05 1.57
N ASN A 333 2.92 4.17 1.59
CA ASN A 333 2.21 5.23 2.32
C ASN A 333 2.53 5.19 3.82
N SER A 334 2.75 4.00 4.38
CA SER A 334 3.12 3.85 5.79
C SER A 334 4.45 4.51 6.15
N LEU A 335 5.43 4.48 5.23
CA LEU A 335 6.69 5.20 5.41
C LEU A 335 6.46 6.72 5.32
N GLY A 336 5.73 7.16 4.30
CA GLY A 336 5.39 8.58 4.14
C GLY A 336 4.63 9.14 5.37
N GLU A 337 3.71 8.38 5.95
CA GLU A 337 2.97 8.73 7.16
C GLU A 337 3.87 8.83 8.40
N ALA A 338 4.76 7.85 8.61
CA ALA A 338 5.75 7.90 9.68
C ALA A 338 6.67 9.13 9.54
N MET A 339 7.16 9.39 8.32
CA MET A 339 7.99 10.54 8.00
C MET A 339 7.24 11.87 8.20
N LEU A 340 5.96 11.99 7.80
CA LEU A 340 5.15 13.20 8.02
C LEU A 340 5.01 13.54 9.51
N LEU A 341 4.94 12.53 10.36
CA LEU A 341 4.90 12.71 11.81
C LEU A 341 6.28 12.99 12.42
N GLY A 342 7.37 12.75 11.70
CA GLY A 342 8.73 12.94 12.19
C GLY A 342 9.24 11.74 13.01
N LEU A 343 8.61 10.57 12.93
CA LEU A 343 9.08 9.35 13.59
C LEU A 343 10.32 8.84 12.87
N PRO A 344 11.43 8.52 13.59
CA PRO A 344 12.58 7.85 12.99
C PRO A 344 12.21 6.54 12.30
N CYS A 345 12.82 6.26 11.16
CA CYS A 345 12.50 5.11 10.34
C CYS A 345 13.73 4.25 10.04
N VAL A 346 13.55 2.92 10.12
CA VAL A 346 14.48 1.93 9.56
C VAL A 346 13.73 1.14 8.50
N ALA A 347 14.28 1.10 7.29
CA ALA A 347 13.63 0.43 6.17
C ALA A 347 14.64 -0.40 5.34
N SER A 348 14.13 -1.40 4.61
CA SER A 348 14.92 -2.09 3.59
C SER A 348 15.20 -1.17 2.40
N ALA A 349 16.31 -1.37 1.71
CA ALA A 349 16.61 -0.67 0.45
C ALA A 349 15.88 -1.33 -0.74
N ALA A 350 14.60 -1.71 -0.57
CA ALA A 350 13.82 -2.43 -1.56
C ALA A 350 12.99 -1.48 -2.44
N GLY A 351 12.91 -1.79 -3.73
CA GLY A 351 12.05 -1.10 -4.68
C GLY A 351 12.27 0.41 -4.71
N GLY A 352 11.21 1.20 -4.49
CA GLY A 352 11.24 2.65 -4.50
C GLY A 352 11.48 3.31 -3.13
N ILE A 353 11.75 2.54 -2.07
CA ILE A 353 12.04 3.11 -0.73
C ILE A 353 13.23 4.07 -0.76
N PRO A 354 14.35 3.79 -1.48
CA PRO A 354 15.49 4.71 -1.57
C PRO A 354 15.15 6.09 -2.19
N ASP A 355 14.09 6.19 -2.99
CA ASP A 355 13.62 7.47 -3.52
C ASP A 355 12.91 8.32 -2.46
N MET A 356 12.35 7.69 -1.44
CA MET A 356 11.63 8.36 -0.37
C MET A 356 12.54 8.78 0.78
N LEU A 357 13.54 7.94 1.13
CA LEU A 357 14.36 8.07 2.32
C LEU A 357 15.82 7.85 1.99
N GLN A 358 16.66 8.85 2.25
CA GLN A 358 18.11 8.75 2.15
C GLN A 358 18.70 8.27 3.47
N SER A 359 19.47 7.17 3.43
CA SER A 359 20.09 6.56 4.60
C SER A 359 21.06 7.52 5.31
N GLY A 360 20.99 7.58 6.62
CA GLY A 360 21.79 8.46 7.47
C GLY A 360 21.35 9.94 7.48
N VAL A 361 20.33 10.32 6.70
CA VAL A 361 19.81 11.70 6.62
C VAL A 361 18.34 11.75 7.08
N GLN A 362 17.45 10.94 6.50
CA GLN A 362 16.03 10.93 6.84
C GLN A 362 15.59 9.64 7.55
N GLY A 363 16.52 8.76 7.85
CA GLY A 363 16.32 7.47 8.49
C GLY A 363 17.48 6.55 8.18
N MET A 364 17.34 5.25 8.41
CA MET A 364 18.35 4.26 8.08
C MET A 364 17.81 3.24 7.09
N LEU A 365 18.56 3.01 6.00
CA LEU A 365 18.32 1.89 5.10
C LEU A 365 19.33 0.77 5.40
N TYR A 366 18.84 -0.46 5.52
CA TYR A 366 19.69 -1.65 5.49
C TYR A 366 19.63 -2.32 4.11
N GLY A 367 20.76 -2.89 3.67
CA GLY A 367 21.01 -3.14 2.26
C GLY A 367 20.12 -4.20 1.62
N VAL A 368 19.97 -5.38 2.25
CA VAL A 368 19.26 -6.52 1.65
C VAL A 368 18.08 -6.90 2.54
N ALA A 369 16.88 -6.84 1.99
CA ALA A 369 15.69 -7.34 2.68
C ALA A 369 15.88 -8.83 3.02
N GLY A 370 15.56 -9.23 4.27
CA GLY A 370 15.80 -10.58 4.76
C GLY A 370 17.10 -10.78 5.55
N ASP A 371 18.00 -9.80 5.55
CA ASP A 371 19.19 -9.78 6.41
C ASP A 371 18.85 -9.28 7.81
N ASP A 372 18.63 -10.21 8.75
CA ASP A 372 18.25 -9.89 10.13
C ASP A 372 19.40 -9.26 10.93
N ALA A 373 20.66 -9.58 10.59
CA ALA A 373 21.83 -8.96 11.22
C ALA A 373 21.96 -7.49 10.80
N ALA A 374 21.82 -7.19 9.50
CA ALA A 374 21.82 -5.81 9.02
C ALA A 374 20.63 -5.00 9.57
N LEU A 375 19.43 -5.60 9.65
CA LEU A 375 18.27 -4.96 10.24
C LEU A 375 18.48 -4.63 11.73
N SER A 376 18.97 -5.60 12.52
CA SER A 376 19.24 -5.37 13.95
C SER A 376 20.30 -4.30 14.16
N ALA A 377 21.36 -4.29 13.35
CA ALA A 377 22.40 -3.25 13.40
C ALA A 377 21.83 -1.85 13.11
N ALA A 378 20.97 -1.72 12.09
CA ALA A 378 20.32 -0.45 11.75
C ALA A 378 19.38 0.03 12.87
N ILE A 379 18.61 -0.87 13.47
CA ILE A 379 17.74 -0.57 14.62
C ILE A 379 18.59 -0.05 15.79
N LEU A 380 19.61 -0.80 16.18
CA LEU A 380 20.49 -0.44 17.30
C LEU A 380 21.21 0.90 17.06
N GLN A 381 21.65 1.15 15.82
CA GLN A 381 22.28 2.41 15.45
C GLN A 381 21.37 3.59 15.69
N VAL A 382 20.08 3.50 15.33
CA VAL A 382 19.12 4.61 15.55
C VAL A 382 18.78 4.75 17.03
N LEU A 383 18.54 3.64 17.74
CA LEU A 383 18.18 3.69 19.17
C LEU A 383 19.34 4.23 20.04
N ALA A 384 20.61 4.03 19.63
CA ALA A 384 21.79 4.54 20.33
C ALA A 384 22.08 6.02 20.06
N LEU A 385 21.37 6.70 19.16
CA LEU A 385 21.58 8.12 18.91
C LEU A 385 21.27 8.96 20.15
N PRO A 386 22.13 9.94 20.53
CA PRO A 386 21.92 10.75 21.74
C PRO A 386 20.62 11.56 21.73
N ASP A 387 20.12 11.89 20.54
CA ASP A 387 18.88 12.62 20.30
C ASP A 387 17.66 11.71 20.05
N HIS A 388 17.81 10.41 20.29
CA HIS A 388 16.79 9.40 20.03
C HIS A 388 16.26 9.43 18.58
N GLY A 389 17.10 9.80 17.62
CA GLY A 389 16.75 9.87 16.20
C GLY A 389 15.96 11.13 15.79
N THR A 390 15.88 12.15 16.67
CA THR A 390 15.11 13.39 16.41
C THR A 390 15.59 14.11 15.15
N ALA A 391 16.91 14.18 14.92
CA ALA A 391 17.45 14.80 13.71
C ALA A 391 17.02 14.06 12.44
N LEU A 392 17.08 12.72 12.45
CA LEU A 392 16.59 11.88 11.33
C LEU A 392 15.09 12.09 11.09
N GLY A 393 14.28 12.06 12.16
CA GLY A 393 12.83 12.26 12.08
C GLY A 393 12.45 13.64 11.56
N THR A 394 13.15 14.71 12.03
CA THR A 394 12.93 16.07 11.54
C THR A 394 13.27 16.22 10.06
N ALA A 395 14.39 15.68 9.62
CA ALA A 395 14.77 15.68 8.21
C ALA A 395 13.79 14.86 7.34
N ALA A 396 13.31 13.72 7.87
CA ALA A 396 12.27 12.92 7.25
C ALA A 396 10.95 13.69 7.08
N GLN A 397 10.53 14.44 8.13
CA GLN A 397 9.33 15.24 8.09
C GLN A 397 9.40 16.34 7.03
N ILE A 398 10.53 17.05 6.96
CA ILE A 398 10.76 18.09 5.94
C ILE A 398 10.64 17.47 4.53
N ARG A 399 11.29 16.34 4.30
CA ARG A 399 11.23 15.62 3.03
C ARG A 399 9.80 15.20 2.70
N ALA A 400 9.10 14.58 3.64
CA ALA A 400 7.74 14.06 3.43
C ALA A 400 6.73 15.19 3.16
N ARG A 401 6.86 16.34 3.80
CA ARG A 401 6.03 17.53 3.55
C ARG A 401 6.18 18.06 2.12
N VAL A 402 7.37 17.93 1.53
CA VAL A 402 7.60 18.29 0.11
C VAL A 402 7.06 17.22 -0.83
N THR A 403 7.32 15.94 -0.53
CA THR A 403 6.92 14.81 -1.37
C THR A 403 5.40 14.64 -1.40
N HIS A 404 4.75 14.78 -0.25
CA HIS A 404 3.32 14.54 -0.07
C HIS A 404 2.51 15.84 0.09
N ASP A 405 3.01 16.96 -0.43
CA ASP A 405 2.26 18.23 -0.46
C ASP A 405 0.96 18.07 -1.24
N ALA A 406 -0.16 18.14 -0.55
CA ALA A 406 -1.48 17.87 -1.14
C ALA A 406 -1.84 18.85 -2.26
N ALA A 407 -1.55 20.15 -2.08
CA ALA A 407 -1.86 21.17 -3.08
C ALA A 407 -0.98 21.00 -4.32
N LYS A 408 0.32 20.77 -4.12
CA LYS A 408 1.29 20.58 -5.20
C LYS A 408 0.97 19.31 -6.01
N ASN A 409 0.70 18.20 -5.34
CA ASN A 409 0.41 16.92 -6.00
C ASN A 409 -0.92 16.99 -6.76
N THR A 410 -1.92 17.68 -6.21
CA THR A 410 -3.20 17.93 -6.90
C THR A 410 -2.99 18.79 -8.15
N ALA A 411 -2.28 19.90 -8.05
CA ALA A 411 -1.98 20.77 -9.19
C ALA A 411 -1.18 20.02 -10.26
N GLN A 412 -0.20 19.19 -9.87
CA GLN A 412 0.57 18.33 -10.76
C GLN A 412 -0.33 17.33 -11.51
N MET A 413 -1.27 16.70 -10.83
CA MET A 413 -2.19 15.74 -11.45
C MET A 413 -3.14 16.44 -12.45
N ILE A 414 -3.64 17.63 -12.12
CA ILE A 414 -4.46 18.44 -13.03
C ILE A 414 -3.67 18.78 -14.30
N GLU A 415 -2.41 19.16 -14.13
CA GLU A 415 -1.52 19.46 -15.26
C GLU A 415 -1.22 18.21 -16.12
N ILE A 416 -1.09 17.03 -15.49
CA ILE A 416 -0.96 15.76 -16.22
C ILE A 416 -2.21 15.49 -17.08
N TYR A 417 -3.41 15.70 -16.54
CA TYR A 417 -4.64 15.54 -17.32
C TYR A 417 -4.67 16.47 -18.52
N ARG A 418 -4.29 17.74 -18.37
CA ARG A 418 -4.18 18.69 -19.50
C ARG A 418 -3.19 18.20 -20.57
N LYS A 419 -2.01 17.75 -20.15
CA LYS A 419 -0.98 17.23 -21.07
C LYS A 419 -1.43 15.98 -21.82
N VAL A 420 -2.12 15.07 -21.16
CA VAL A 420 -2.69 13.87 -21.80
C VAL A 420 -3.70 14.28 -22.88
N LEU A 421 -4.67 15.12 -22.53
CA LEU A 421 -5.70 15.57 -23.46
C LEU A 421 -5.14 16.35 -24.65
N GLN A 422 -4.14 17.22 -24.44
CA GLN A 422 -3.45 17.94 -25.53
C GLN A 422 -2.74 16.99 -26.48
N ARG A 423 -2.03 15.96 -25.96
CA ARG A 423 -1.33 14.97 -26.80
C ARG A 423 -2.27 14.09 -27.61
N GLU A 424 -3.46 13.86 -27.14
CA GLU A 424 -4.49 13.08 -27.83
C GLU A 424 -5.41 13.97 -28.69
N GLY A 425 -5.12 15.29 -28.78
CA GLY A 425 -5.87 16.23 -29.63
C GLY A 425 -7.31 16.48 -29.18
N THR A 426 -7.58 16.33 -27.87
CA THR A 426 -8.91 16.47 -27.28
C THR A 426 -9.09 17.85 -26.61
N LEU A 427 -8.00 18.61 -26.42
CA LEU A 427 -7.96 20.00 -25.97
C LEU A 427 -7.27 20.86 -27.01
#